data_619f9a8732473303606434b7ed420e07
#
_entry.id   619f9a8732473303606434b7ed420e07
#
_cell.length_a   1.000
_cell.length_b   1.000
_cell.length_c   1.000
_cell.angle_alpha   90.00
_cell.angle_beta   90.00
_cell.angle_gamma   90.00
#
_symmetry.space_group_name_H-M   'P 1'
#
loop_
_entity.id
_entity.type
_entity.pdbx_description
1 polymer ?
#
loop_
_entity_poly.entity_id
_entity_poly.type
_entity_poly.pdbx_seq_one_letter_code
_entity_poly.pdbx_strand_id
1 'polypeptide(L)'
;MEYVFFDIECACVYKNVAKICVFGYCVCDEQFHILKKEDILINPNGKFHLTDRGGEGIVLPYDYDEFKKYPDFKAFYPKIKQLLEGEDKLVFGHAAINDVKYLCLETRRYKLPSFTFRFADTQILYMAMTETYDRQAGLEALTQIFEIDYTPHCAADDAYATMRIAQEMCGRDKCTLPELLKKYSIRFGKIENYQFNNSSSNRRNEYLREKSREKRERGEKRARFNDFVYGYRVRPQSQELRGKRFSFSRSIEEEFALAKRLVKEIVKRGGKYSLKLSGCNAFVEREGDDSVRRNAAYKMRDEGKITDIYTLGEFERLYATQENDE
;
A
#
# COMPACT_ATOMS: atom_id res chain seq x y z
N MET A 1 14.99 -30.05 -5.24
CA MET A 1 14.91 -28.74 -4.49
C MET A 1 13.66 -28.78 -3.64
N GLU A 2 13.69 -28.26 -2.42
CA GLU A 2 12.50 -28.14 -1.57
C GLU A 2 11.97 -26.71 -1.60
N TYR A 3 10.64 -26.57 -1.61
CA TYR A 3 9.98 -25.30 -1.38
C TYR A 3 9.45 -25.25 0.05
N VAL A 4 9.83 -24.23 0.79
CA VAL A 4 9.45 -24.02 2.18
C VAL A 4 8.56 -22.80 2.27
N PHE A 5 7.31 -23.00 2.59
CA PHE A 5 6.35 -21.94 2.87
C PHE A 5 6.18 -21.79 4.37
N PHE A 6 6.18 -20.57 4.88
CA PHE A 6 6.05 -20.34 6.32
C PHE A 6 5.19 -19.13 6.62
N ASP A 7 4.62 -19.12 7.81
CA ASP A 7 3.86 -18.05 8.40
C ASP A 7 4.12 -17.99 9.91
N ILE A 8 3.95 -16.82 10.53
CA ILE A 8 4.28 -16.60 11.94
C ILE A 8 3.16 -15.88 12.66
N GLU A 9 2.69 -16.49 13.75
CA GLU A 9 1.80 -15.82 14.68
C GLU A 9 2.54 -15.33 15.92
N CYS A 10 2.19 -14.11 16.33
CA CYS A 10 2.80 -13.46 17.49
C CYS A 10 1.76 -13.20 18.58
N ALA A 11 2.05 -13.59 19.81
CA ALA A 11 1.25 -13.24 20.98
C ALA A 11 1.21 -11.72 21.24
N CYS A 12 2.25 -11.00 20.82
CA CYS A 12 2.34 -9.54 20.94
C CYS A 12 3.35 -8.99 19.96
N VAL A 13 2.98 -7.89 19.29
CA VAL A 13 3.90 -7.07 18.47
C VAL A 13 3.81 -5.63 18.94
N TYR A 14 4.91 -5.08 19.50
CA TYR A 14 4.95 -3.71 19.94
C TYR A 14 6.34 -3.10 19.71
N LYS A 15 6.43 -2.05 18.92
CA LYS A 15 7.69 -1.38 18.55
C LYS A 15 8.74 -2.37 18.03
N ASN A 16 9.78 -2.63 18.82
CA ASN A 16 10.91 -3.51 18.50
C ASN A 16 10.82 -4.87 19.22
N VAL A 17 9.64 -5.29 19.64
CA VAL A 17 9.38 -6.58 20.27
C VAL A 17 8.36 -7.32 19.45
N ALA A 18 8.67 -8.56 19.09
CA ALA A 18 7.73 -9.53 18.60
C ALA A 18 7.87 -10.78 19.48
N LYS A 19 6.76 -11.28 20.00
CA LYS A 19 6.74 -12.50 20.79
C LYS A 19 6.09 -13.60 19.97
N ILE A 20 6.90 -14.35 19.25
CA ILE A 20 6.43 -15.44 18.40
C ILE A 20 5.81 -16.51 19.30
N CYS A 21 4.58 -16.91 18.96
CA CYS A 21 3.87 -18.02 19.63
C CYS A 21 3.62 -19.22 18.71
N VAL A 22 3.54 -19.00 17.39
CA VAL A 22 3.46 -20.11 16.44
C VAL A 22 4.40 -19.83 15.27
N PHE A 23 5.10 -20.87 14.82
CA PHE A 23 5.80 -20.91 13.55
C PHE A 23 5.20 -22.04 12.73
N GLY A 24 4.36 -21.70 11.77
CA GLY A 24 3.73 -22.63 10.84
C GLY A 24 4.57 -22.79 9.58
N TYR A 25 4.60 -23.99 9.04
CA TYR A 25 5.27 -24.23 7.77
C TYR A 25 4.65 -25.37 6.97
N CYS A 26 4.81 -25.26 5.65
CA CYS A 26 4.51 -26.31 4.69
C CYS A 26 5.72 -26.50 3.77
N VAL A 27 6.30 -27.69 3.75
CA VAL A 27 7.40 -28.07 2.85
C VAL A 27 6.85 -28.97 1.76
N CYS A 28 7.19 -28.69 0.51
CA CYS A 28 6.82 -29.50 -0.64
C CYS A 28 8.00 -29.69 -1.59
N ASP A 29 7.86 -30.65 -2.51
CA ASP A 29 8.78 -30.84 -3.63
C ASP A 29 8.49 -29.86 -4.78
N GLU A 30 9.22 -29.96 -5.88
CA GLU A 30 9.08 -29.12 -7.08
C GLU A 30 7.73 -29.30 -7.80
N GLN A 31 7.01 -30.39 -7.52
CA GLN A 31 5.69 -30.73 -8.05
C GLN A 31 4.57 -30.34 -7.07
N PHE A 32 4.91 -29.68 -5.96
CA PHE A 32 4.01 -29.30 -4.88
C PHE A 32 3.40 -30.48 -4.10
N HIS A 33 4.02 -31.68 -4.13
CA HIS A 33 3.66 -32.75 -3.22
C HIS A 33 4.14 -32.39 -1.81
N ILE A 34 3.22 -32.38 -0.85
CA ILE A 34 3.52 -32.01 0.53
C ILE A 34 4.41 -33.07 1.18
N LEU A 35 5.59 -32.67 1.60
CA LEU A 35 6.54 -33.50 2.36
C LEU A 35 6.31 -33.34 3.86
N LYS A 36 5.97 -32.14 4.30
CA LYS A 36 5.71 -31.85 5.71
C LYS A 36 4.85 -30.60 5.88
N LYS A 37 3.90 -30.64 6.83
CA LYS A 37 3.10 -29.50 7.29
C LYS A 37 2.98 -29.59 8.80
N GLU A 38 3.33 -28.53 9.53
CA GLU A 38 3.36 -28.56 11.00
C GLU A 38 3.30 -27.13 11.57
N ASP A 39 2.63 -26.97 12.72
CA ASP A 39 2.77 -25.84 13.62
C ASP A 39 3.78 -26.16 14.72
N ILE A 40 4.75 -25.29 14.91
CA ILE A 40 5.63 -25.28 16.08
C ILE A 40 5.03 -24.31 17.09
N LEU A 41 4.40 -24.82 18.13
CA LEU A 41 3.86 -24.03 19.22
C LEU A 41 4.97 -23.62 20.18
N ILE A 42 5.06 -22.32 20.46
CA ILE A 42 6.19 -21.69 21.16
C ILE A 42 5.65 -20.90 22.35
N ASN A 43 6.22 -21.12 23.52
CA ASN A 43 5.92 -20.26 24.68
C ASN A 43 6.46 -18.83 24.41
N PRO A 44 5.59 -17.81 24.28
CA PRO A 44 6.03 -16.45 23.97
C PRO A 44 6.70 -15.74 25.17
N ASN A 45 6.73 -16.39 26.34
CA ASN A 45 7.18 -15.76 27.58
C ASN A 45 6.53 -14.40 27.82
N GLY A 46 5.20 -14.36 27.74
CA GLY A 46 4.43 -13.13 27.93
C GLY A 46 2.94 -13.29 27.74
N LYS A 47 2.21 -12.19 27.94
CA LYS A 47 0.76 -12.13 27.73
C LYS A 47 0.44 -12.00 26.25
N PHE A 48 -0.72 -12.48 25.85
CA PHE A 48 -1.30 -12.26 24.54
C PHE A 48 -1.93 -10.85 24.49
N HIS A 49 -1.56 -10.08 23.45
CA HIS A 49 -2.11 -8.78 23.13
C HIS A 49 -2.34 -8.75 21.61
N LEU A 50 -3.48 -9.28 21.20
CA LEU A 50 -3.86 -9.51 19.79
C LEU A 50 -4.82 -8.42 19.30
N THR A 51 -4.68 -7.20 19.77
CA THR A 51 -5.50 -6.08 19.32
C THR A 51 -5.03 -5.62 17.95
N ASP A 52 -5.90 -5.73 16.96
CA ASP A 52 -5.71 -5.09 15.68
C ASP A 52 -5.85 -3.57 15.82
N ARG A 53 -5.24 -2.81 14.91
CA ARG A 53 -5.30 -1.34 14.86
C ARG A 53 -6.70 -0.77 14.63
N GLY A 54 -7.71 -1.64 14.48
CA GLY A 54 -9.12 -1.30 14.23
C GLY A 54 -10.13 -1.65 15.32
N GLY A 55 -9.77 -2.36 16.39
CA GLY A 55 -10.64 -2.57 17.54
C GLY A 55 -11.14 -4.00 17.81
N GLU A 56 -11.36 -4.84 16.82
CA GLU A 56 -11.66 -6.28 17.04
C GLU A 56 -10.36 -7.05 16.91
N GLY A 57 -9.83 -7.59 18.00
CA GLY A 57 -8.57 -8.30 18.01
C GLY A 57 -8.58 -9.56 17.14
N ILE A 58 -7.43 -9.96 16.62
CA ILE A 58 -7.25 -11.27 15.97
C ILE A 58 -7.42 -12.36 17.03
N VAL A 59 -8.23 -13.37 16.71
CA VAL A 59 -8.38 -14.57 17.54
C VAL A 59 -7.63 -15.70 16.87
N LEU A 60 -6.58 -16.19 17.52
CA LEU A 60 -5.86 -17.36 17.01
C LEU A 60 -6.62 -18.64 17.37
N PRO A 61 -6.65 -19.65 16.48
CA PRO A 61 -7.37 -20.90 16.71
C PRO A 61 -6.61 -21.86 17.66
N TYR A 62 -6.03 -21.31 18.73
CA TYR A 62 -5.23 -22.06 19.71
C TYR A 62 -5.70 -21.73 21.13
N ASP A 63 -5.54 -22.71 22.05
CA ASP A 63 -5.70 -22.45 23.48
C ASP A 63 -4.47 -21.72 24.03
N TYR A 64 -4.65 -20.46 24.43
CA TYR A 64 -3.56 -19.61 24.90
C TYR A 64 -2.89 -20.09 26.19
N ASP A 65 -3.60 -20.84 27.02
CA ASP A 65 -3.04 -21.39 28.24
C ASP A 65 -2.13 -22.60 27.96
N GLU A 66 -2.34 -23.29 26.85
CA GLU A 66 -1.48 -24.37 26.39
C GLU A 66 -0.05 -23.91 26.06
N PHE A 67 0.11 -22.69 25.55
CA PHE A 67 1.44 -22.18 25.16
C PHE A 67 2.47 -22.17 26.29
N LYS A 68 2.03 -22.08 27.55
CA LYS A 68 2.92 -22.14 28.71
C LYS A 68 3.58 -23.52 28.89
N LYS A 69 3.02 -24.56 28.29
CA LYS A 69 3.52 -25.95 28.36
C LYS A 69 4.64 -26.22 27.36
N TYR A 70 4.77 -25.38 26.34
CA TYR A 70 5.79 -25.55 25.31
C TYR A 70 7.09 -24.83 25.70
N PRO A 71 8.24 -25.28 25.14
CA PRO A 71 9.48 -24.56 25.22
C PRO A 71 9.38 -23.18 24.56
N ASP A 72 10.29 -22.30 24.89
CA ASP A 72 10.40 -20.99 24.27
C ASP A 72 11.10 -21.03 22.90
N PHE A 73 11.18 -19.89 22.23
CA PHE A 73 11.77 -19.76 20.90
C PHE A 73 13.20 -20.25 20.83
N LYS A 74 13.98 -20.11 21.90
CA LYS A 74 15.39 -20.52 21.94
C LYS A 74 15.53 -22.03 21.72
N ALA A 75 14.62 -22.83 22.26
CA ALA A 75 14.63 -24.29 22.08
C ALA A 75 14.33 -24.69 20.62
N PHE A 76 13.46 -23.96 19.93
CA PHE A 76 13.06 -24.25 18.56
C PHE A 76 13.92 -23.58 17.49
N TYR A 77 14.75 -22.61 17.88
CA TYR A 77 15.62 -21.88 16.96
C TYR A 77 16.46 -22.80 16.04
N PRO A 78 17.11 -23.87 16.49
CA PRO A 78 17.88 -24.75 15.60
C PRO A 78 17.03 -25.42 14.54
N LYS A 79 15.81 -25.88 14.90
CA LYS A 79 14.86 -26.51 13.98
C LYS A 79 14.38 -25.51 12.92
N ILE A 80 13.98 -24.30 13.35
CA ILE A 80 13.54 -23.23 12.45
C ILE A 80 14.68 -22.81 11.52
N LYS A 81 15.89 -22.69 12.05
CA LYS A 81 17.08 -22.36 11.26
C LYS A 81 17.34 -23.41 10.18
N GLN A 82 17.28 -24.68 10.52
CA GLN A 82 17.45 -25.77 9.56
C GLN A 82 16.37 -25.80 8.48
N LEU A 83 15.13 -25.38 8.80
CA LEU A 83 14.03 -25.28 7.83
C LEU A 83 14.26 -24.16 6.82
N LEU A 84 14.73 -23.01 7.29
CA LEU A 84 14.81 -21.79 6.46
C LEU A 84 16.15 -21.61 5.76
N GLU A 85 17.22 -22.22 6.26
CA GLU A 85 18.57 -22.07 5.71
C GLU A 85 18.98 -23.31 4.91
N GLY A 86 19.63 -23.12 3.76
CA GLY A 86 20.12 -24.17 2.86
C GLY A 86 20.12 -23.70 1.41
N GLU A 87 21.07 -24.20 0.61
CA GLU A 87 21.15 -23.87 -0.83
C GLU A 87 20.15 -24.67 -1.68
N ASP A 88 19.65 -25.78 -1.15
CA ASP A 88 18.69 -26.68 -1.78
C ASP A 88 17.22 -26.27 -1.54
N LYS A 89 16.99 -25.11 -0.96
CA LYS A 89 15.68 -24.63 -0.55
C LYS A 89 15.33 -23.29 -1.17
N LEU A 90 14.06 -23.14 -1.54
CA LEU A 90 13.43 -21.85 -1.82
C LEU A 90 12.40 -21.55 -0.74
N VAL A 91 12.57 -20.44 -0.06
CA VAL A 91 11.70 -20.02 1.05
C VAL A 91 10.68 -18.99 0.57
N PHE A 92 9.44 -19.16 1.00
CA PHE A 92 8.30 -18.32 0.61
C PHE A 92 7.45 -17.96 1.82
N GLY A 93 6.80 -16.79 1.74
CA GLY A 93 5.71 -16.41 2.62
C GLY A 93 4.74 -15.48 1.87
N HIS A 94 3.66 -15.09 2.52
CA HIS A 94 2.70 -14.12 2.00
C HIS A 94 2.77 -12.84 2.82
N ALA A 95 3.10 -11.71 2.21
CA ALA A 95 3.50 -10.47 2.91
C ALA A 95 4.66 -10.71 3.90
N ALA A 96 5.57 -11.60 3.55
CA ALA A 96 6.60 -12.24 4.38
C ALA A 96 7.56 -11.29 5.10
N ILE A 97 7.59 -10.01 4.74
CA ILE A 97 8.47 -9.02 5.39
C ILE A 97 8.18 -8.87 6.89
N ASN A 98 6.92 -9.06 7.31
CA ASN A 98 6.55 -8.99 8.71
C ASN A 98 7.10 -10.19 9.48
N ASP A 99 6.97 -11.39 8.93
CA ASP A 99 7.46 -12.63 9.53
C ASP A 99 8.97 -12.62 9.66
N VAL A 100 9.67 -12.19 8.61
CA VAL A 100 11.13 -12.01 8.63
C VAL A 100 11.54 -10.97 9.68
N LYS A 101 10.79 -9.88 9.84
CA LYS A 101 11.00 -8.90 10.90
C LYS A 101 10.81 -9.56 12.28
N TYR A 102 9.78 -10.37 12.46
CA TYR A 102 9.51 -11.05 13.74
C TYR A 102 10.64 -12.02 14.09
N LEU A 103 11.13 -12.81 13.14
CA LEU A 103 12.31 -13.65 13.32
C LEU A 103 13.54 -12.82 13.74
N CYS A 104 13.78 -11.68 13.10
CA CYS A 104 14.89 -10.80 13.45
C CYS A 104 14.76 -10.23 14.88
N LEU A 105 13.56 -9.83 15.29
CA LEU A 105 13.31 -9.28 16.60
C LEU A 105 13.43 -10.35 17.69
N GLU A 106 12.91 -11.54 17.44
CA GLU A 106 12.92 -12.65 18.40
C GLU A 106 14.33 -13.20 18.60
N THR A 107 15.13 -13.35 17.54
CA THR A 107 16.54 -13.73 17.66
C THR A 107 17.35 -12.73 18.47
N ARG A 108 17.11 -11.43 18.29
CA ARG A 108 17.74 -10.39 19.12
C ARG A 108 17.31 -10.47 20.59
N ARG A 109 16.02 -10.69 20.84
CA ARG A 109 15.45 -10.82 22.19
C ARG A 109 16.12 -11.94 22.97
N TYR A 110 16.37 -13.08 22.33
CA TYR A 110 17.02 -14.24 22.93
C TYR A 110 18.54 -14.26 22.78
N LYS A 111 19.14 -13.22 22.19
CA LYS A 111 20.59 -13.12 21.92
C LYS A 111 21.11 -14.33 21.10
N LEU A 112 20.31 -14.81 20.16
CA LEU A 112 20.66 -15.90 19.25
C LEU A 112 21.31 -15.31 17.98
N PRO A 113 22.14 -16.06 17.23
CA PRO A 113 22.66 -15.61 15.95
C PRO A 113 21.54 -15.22 14.98
N SER A 114 21.81 -14.30 14.06
CA SER A 114 20.86 -13.93 13.01
C SER A 114 20.59 -15.13 12.09
N PHE A 115 19.37 -15.24 11.58
CA PHE A 115 19.11 -16.06 10.41
C PHE A 115 19.84 -15.51 9.18
N THR A 116 20.14 -16.43 8.23
CA THR A 116 20.74 -16.08 6.93
C THR A 116 20.06 -16.88 5.84
N PHE A 117 19.02 -16.33 5.23
CA PHE A 117 18.31 -16.93 4.11
C PHE A 117 17.72 -15.89 3.16
N ARG A 118 17.31 -16.36 1.98
CA ARG A 118 16.60 -15.58 0.96
C ARG A 118 15.16 -16.06 0.87
N PHE A 119 14.24 -15.14 0.60
CA PHE A 119 12.82 -15.47 0.50
C PHE A 119 12.15 -14.75 -0.65
N ALA A 120 11.11 -15.34 -1.21
CA ALA A 120 10.20 -14.69 -2.15
C ALA A 120 8.83 -14.51 -1.48
N ASP A 121 8.09 -13.53 -1.96
CA ASP A 121 6.79 -13.13 -1.42
C ASP A 121 5.71 -13.40 -2.47
N THR A 122 4.76 -14.29 -2.16
CA THR A 122 3.68 -14.67 -3.08
C THR A 122 2.72 -13.52 -3.34
N GLN A 123 2.55 -12.58 -2.40
CA GLN A 123 1.78 -11.36 -2.62
C GLN A 123 2.43 -10.48 -3.72
N ILE A 124 3.75 -10.29 -3.63
CA ILE A 124 4.51 -9.52 -4.63
C ILE A 124 4.47 -10.22 -6.00
N LEU A 125 4.56 -11.54 -6.03
CA LEU A 125 4.45 -12.34 -7.25
C LEU A 125 3.07 -12.16 -7.89
N TYR A 126 1.99 -12.31 -7.13
CA TYR A 126 0.63 -12.12 -7.62
C TYR A 126 0.40 -10.70 -8.17
N MET A 127 0.84 -9.67 -7.44
CA MET A 127 0.75 -8.28 -7.90
C MET A 127 1.52 -8.06 -9.22
N ALA A 128 2.67 -8.74 -9.41
CA ALA A 128 3.44 -8.65 -10.65
C ALA A 128 2.75 -9.38 -11.82
N MET A 129 2.06 -10.50 -11.55
CA MET A 129 1.29 -11.25 -12.55
C MET A 129 0.05 -10.50 -13.03
N THR A 130 -0.64 -9.82 -12.12
CA THR A 130 -1.91 -9.13 -12.40
C THR A 130 -1.74 -7.64 -12.69
N GLU A 131 -0.51 -7.11 -12.59
CA GLU A 131 -0.17 -5.69 -12.74
C GLU A 131 -0.96 -4.75 -11.79
N THR A 132 -1.43 -5.29 -10.67
CA THR A 132 -2.21 -4.56 -9.64
C THR A 132 -1.31 -4.05 -8.52
N TYR A 133 -0.44 -3.08 -8.82
CA TYR A 133 0.62 -2.63 -7.89
C TYR A 133 0.16 -1.67 -6.79
N ASP A 134 -0.99 -1.09 -6.88
CA ASP A 134 -1.59 -0.13 -5.95
C ASP A 134 -2.50 -0.80 -4.89
N ARG A 135 -2.82 -2.06 -5.07
CA ARG A 135 -3.64 -2.86 -4.17
C ARG A 135 -2.90 -4.09 -3.69
N GLN A 136 -2.68 -4.20 -2.39
CA GLN A 136 -2.16 -5.43 -1.80
C GLN A 136 -3.28 -6.47 -1.74
N ALA A 137 -3.00 -7.67 -2.27
CA ALA A 137 -3.89 -8.80 -2.16
C ALA A 137 -3.52 -9.59 -0.88
N GLY A 138 -4.36 -9.56 0.14
CA GLY A 138 -4.18 -10.36 1.36
C GLY A 138 -4.40 -11.84 1.09
N LEU A 139 -3.91 -12.69 2.01
CA LEU A 139 -4.00 -14.15 1.88
C LEU A 139 -5.45 -14.61 1.71
N GLU A 140 -6.35 -14.13 2.57
CA GLU A 140 -7.78 -14.44 2.51
C GLU A 140 -8.42 -14.09 1.16
N ALA A 141 -8.10 -12.91 0.60
CA ALA A 141 -8.61 -12.53 -0.71
C ALA A 141 -8.12 -13.46 -1.84
N LEU A 142 -6.86 -13.90 -1.76
CA LEU A 142 -6.31 -14.83 -2.75
C LEU A 142 -6.85 -16.25 -2.59
N THR A 143 -7.10 -16.72 -1.37
CA THR A 143 -7.73 -18.04 -1.17
C THR A 143 -9.14 -18.08 -1.73
N GLN A 144 -9.91 -16.98 -1.62
CA GLN A 144 -11.21 -16.86 -2.28
C GLN A 144 -11.11 -16.87 -3.81
N ILE A 145 -10.13 -16.15 -4.39
CA ILE A 145 -9.90 -16.09 -5.86
C ILE A 145 -9.49 -17.46 -6.43
N PHE A 146 -8.75 -18.24 -5.66
CA PHE A 146 -8.23 -19.54 -6.08
C PHE A 146 -9.02 -20.73 -5.52
N GLU A 147 -10.10 -20.47 -4.79
CA GLU A 147 -11.01 -21.48 -4.20
C GLU A 147 -10.24 -22.47 -3.30
N ILE A 148 -9.40 -21.93 -2.40
CA ILE A 148 -8.55 -22.71 -1.49
C ILE A 148 -9.19 -22.73 -0.10
N ASP A 149 -9.54 -23.92 0.37
CA ASP A 149 -9.99 -24.11 1.75
C ASP A 149 -8.82 -24.16 2.72
N TYR A 150 -8.90 -23.39 3.80
CA TYR A 150 -7.90 -23.36 4.87
C TYR A 150 -8.51 -22.77 6.16
N THR A 151 -7.82 -22.89 7.27
CA THR A 151 -8.22 -22.29 8.56
C THR A 151 -7.43 -21.00 8.77
N PRO A 152 -8.04 -19.81 8.64
CA PRO A 152 -7.35 -18.55 8.85
C PRO A 152 -6.71 -18.44 10.24
N HIS A 153 -5.53 -17.81 10.31
CA HIS A 153 -4.75 -17.62 11.53
C HIS A 153 -4.26 -18.93 12.21
N CYS A 154 -4.33 -20.05 11.48
CA CYS A 154 -3.60 -21.25 11.77
C CYS A 154 -2.32 -21.23 10.93
N ALA A 155 -1.17 -20.95 11.54
CA ALA A 155 0.05 -20.63 10.79
C ALA A 155 0.47 -21.71 9.78
N ALA A 156 0.30 -23.01 10.11
CA ALA A 156 0.55 -24.09 9.15
C ALA A 156 -0.47 -24.11 8.00
N ASP A 157 -1.73 -23.72 8.25
CA ASP A 157 -2.74 -23.60 7.22
C ASP A 157 -2.51 -22.36 6.35
N ASP A 158 -2.06 -21.24 6.92
CA ASP A 158 -1.68 -20.02 6.18
C ASP A 158 -0.46 -20.30 5.28
N ALA A 159 0.54 -21.04 5.79
CA ALA A 159 1.68 -21.53 4.99
C ALA A 159 1.24 -22.49 3.87
N TYR A 160 0.30 -23.38 4.14
CA TYR A 160 -0.28 -24.28 3.14
C TYR A 160 -1.08 -23.50 2.08
N ALA A 161 -1.92 -22.57 2.49
CA ALA A 161 -2.67 -21.71 1.56
C ALA A 161 -1.71 -20.91 0.66
N THR A 162 -0.62 -20.39 1.24
CA THR A 162 0.44 -19.70 0.48
C THR A 162 1.09 -20.62 -0.56
N MET A 163 1.35 -21.89 -0.22
CA MET A 163 1.85 -22.92 -1.14
C MET A 163 0.85 -23.18 -2.27
N ARG A 164 -0.44 -23.39 -1.93
CA ARG A 164 -1.48 -23.62 -2.92
C ARG A 164 -1.66 -22.44 -3.87
N ILE A 165 -1.60 -21.20 -3.39
CA ILE A 165 -1.62 -20.01 -4.24
C ILE A 165 -0.44 -20.03 -5.22
N ALA A 166 0.78 -20.36 -4.76
CA ALA A 166 1.94 -20.48 -5.63
C ALA A 166 1.75 -21.57 -6.70
N GLN A 167 1.17 -22.71 -6.34
CA GLN A 167 0.84 -23.80 -7.25
C GLN A 167 -0.17 -23.36 -8.32
N GLU A 168 -1.26 -22.69 -7.92
CA GLU A 168 -2.28 -22.16 -8.84
C GLU A 168 -1.71 -21.10 -9.80
N MET A 169 -0.83 -20.24 -9.31
CA MET A 169 -0.13 -19.27 -10.15
C MET A 169 0.76 -19.96 -11.20
N CYS A 170 1.48 -21.03 -10.81
CA CYS A 170 2.25 -21.85 -11.75
C CYS A 170 1.35 -22.54 -12.78
N GLY A 171 0.21 -23.08 -12.34
CA GLY A 171 -0.77 -23.71 -13.23
C GLY A 171 -1.35 -22.77 -14.28
N ARG A 172 -1.70 -21.53 -13.89
CA ARG A 172 -2.18 -20.49 -14.81
C ARG A 172 -1.15 -20.13 -15.88
N ASP A 173 0.11 -20.03 -15.51
CA ASP A 173 1.21 -19.67 -16.41
C ASP A 173 1.87 -20.87 -17.09
N LYS A 174 1.49 -22.09 -16.71
CA LYS A 174 2.02 -23.38 -17.23
C LYS A 174 3.55 -23.44 -17.14
N CYS A 175 4.10 -23.07 -16.00
CA CYS A 175 5.54 -23.07 -15.76
C CYS A 175 5.87 -23.47 -14.31
N THR A 176 7.12 -23.82 -14.06
CA THR A 176 7.63 -24.09 -12.71
C THR A 176 7.74 -22.81 -11.88
N LEU A 177 7.79 -22.94 -10.55
CA LEU A 177 7.89 -21.79 -9.65
C LEU A 177 9.16 -20.95 -9.89
N PRO A 178 10.35 -21.53 -10.13
CA PRO A 178 11.54 -20.75 -10.51
C PRO A 178 11.37 -19.98 -11.84
N GLU A 179 10.74 -20.59 -12.84
CA GLU A 179 10.45 -19.94 -14.12
C GLU A 179 9.45 -18.79 -13.93
N LEU A 180 8.45 -18.98 -13.08
CA LEU A 180 7.46 -17.95 -12.75
C LEU A 180 8.13 -16.74 -12.10
N LEU A 181 8.98 -16.96 -11.09
CA LEU A 181 9.74 -15.89 -10.43
C LEU A 181 10.61 -15.12 -11.44
N LYS A 182 11.28 -15.81 -12.35
CA LYS A 182 12.09 -15.21 -13.41
C LYS A 182 11.24 -14.41 -14.40
N LYS A 183 10.11 -14.98 -14.87
CA LYS A 183 9.17 -14.33 -15.81
C LYS A 183 8.67 -12.99 -15.30
N TYR A 184 8.35 -12.90 -14.01
CA TYR A 184 7.86 -11.68 -13.37
C TYR A 184 8.95 -10.85 -12.70
N SER A 185 10.23 -11.17 -12.95
CA SER A 185 11.39 -10.43 -12.46
C SER A 185 11.37 -10.23 -10.95
N ILE A 186 10.98 -11.28 -10.22
CA ILE A 186 10.96 -11.26 -8.75
C ILE A 186 12.39 -11.29 -8.21
N ARG A 187 12.70 -10.36 -7.34
CA ARG A 187 13.94 -10.32 -6.57
C ARG A 187 13.66 -10.86 -5.18
N PHE A 188 14.48 -11.79 -4.75
CA PHE A 188 14.40 -12.33 -3.40
C PHE A 188 14.69 -11.23 -2.35
N GLY A 189 13.91 -11.24 -1.30
CA GLY A 189 14.28 -10.62 -0.05
C GLY A 189 15.39 -11.42 0.64
N LYS A 190 15.99 -10.84 1.64
CA LYS A 190 17.11 -11.45 2.40
C LYS A 190 17.04 -11.04 3.86
N ILE A 191 17.40 -11.96 4.73
CA ILE A 191 17.77 -11.68 6.12
C ILE A 191 19.21 -12.13 6.34
N GLU A 192 20.03 -11.29 6.95
CA GLU A 192 21.41 -11.56 7.31
C GLU A 192 21.91 -10.51 8.31
N ASN A 193 22.70 -10.92 9.30
CA ASN A 193 23.28 -10.02 10.30
C ASN A 193 22.25 -9.10 10.97
N TYR A 194 21.06 -9.63 11.29
CA TYR A 194 19.90 -8.93 11.83
C TYR A 194 19.39 -7.76 10.97
N GLN A 195 19.77 -7.71 9.72
CA GLN A 195 19.21 -6.81 8.72
C GLN A 195 18.37 -7.61 7.74
N PHE A 196 17.34 -6.99 7.20
CA PHE A 196 16.48 -7.62 6.21
C PHE A 196 15.99 -6.60 5.19
N ASN A 197 15.74 -7.07 4.00
CA ASN A 197 15.07 -6.33 2.94
C ASN A 197 13.96 -7.20 2.33
N ASN A 198 12.94 -6.55 1.81
CA ASN A 198 11.79 -7.25 1.24
C ASN A 198 12.11 -7.90 -0.11
N SER A 199 11.36 -8.94 -0.45
CA SER A 199 11.15 -9.36 -1.82
C SER A 199 10.56 -8.21 -2.65
N SER A 200 10.86 -8.15 -3.93
CA SER A 200 10.38 -7.07 -4.79
C SER A 200 10.24 -7.54 -6.24
N SER A 201 9.46 -6.82 -7.04
CA SER A 201 9.38 -7.00 -8.49
C SER A 201 9.96 -5.78 -9.18
N ASN A 202 10.77 -5.97 -10.23
CA ASN A 202 11.28 -4.86 -11.05
C ASN A 202 10.12 -4.07 -11.65
N ARG A 203 9.09 -4.74 -12.19
CA ARG A 203 7.90 -4.10 -12.76
C ARG A 203 7.18 -3.21 -11.74
N ARG A 204 6.95 -3.72 -10.52
CA ARG A 204 6.37 -2.94 -9.43
C ARG A 204 7.23 -1.73 -9.07
N ASN A 205 8.55 -1.90 -9.02
CA ASN A 205 9.46 -0.81 -8.70
C ASN A 205 9.44 0.29 -9.77
N GLU A 206 9.36 -0.07 -11.04
CA GLU A 206 9.19 0.87 -12.16
C GLU A 206 7.87 1.64 -12.04
N TYR A 207 6.76 0.94 -11.85
CA TYR A 207 5.44 1.55 -11.61
C TYR A 207 5.47 2.56 -10.44
N LEU A 208 6.04 2.17 -9.29
CA LEU A 208 6.12 3.06 -8.12
C LEU A 208 7.02 4.28 -8.37
N ARG A 209 8.10 4.15 -9.14
CA ARG A 209 8.95 5.28 -9.56
C ARG A 209 8.17 6.23 -10.46
N GLU A 210 7.42 5.70 -11.40
CA GLU A 210 6.60 6.49 -12.32
C GLU A 210 5.51 7.27 -11.58
N LYS A 211 4.76 6.60 -10.71
CA LYS A 211 3.78 7.25 -9.81
C LYS A 211 4.40 8.33 -8.93
N SER A 212 5.60 8.09 -8.40
CA SER A 212 6.32 9.07 -7.59
C SER A 212 6.73 10.29 -8.40
N ARG A 213 7.16 10.08 -9.66
CA ARG A 213 7.49 11.17 -10.60
C ARG A 213 6.25 12.00 -10.92
N GLU A 214 5.14 11.36 -11.31
CA GLU A 214 3.86 12.05 -11.56
C GLU A 214 3.41 12.88 -10.36
N LYS A 215 3.48 12.30 -9.16
CA LYS A 215 3.10 13.01 -7.92
C LYS A 215 3.98 14.23 -7.67
N ARG A 216 5.29 14.13 -7.92
CA ARG A 216 6.22 15.25 -7.80
C ARG A 216 5.90 16.35 -8.81
N GLU A 217 5.72 15.99 -10.09
CA GLU A 217 5.37 16.94 -11.15
C GLU A 217 4.06 17.69 -10.87
N ARG A 218 3.02 16.96 -10.38
CA ARG A 218 1.77 17.61 -9.92
C ARG A 218 2.02 18.54 -8.73
N GLY A 219 2.87 18.15 -7.80
CA GLY A 219 3.27 18.98 -6.67
C GLY A 219 3.96 20.27 -7.09
N GLU A 220 4.90 20.19 -8.03
CA GLU A 220 5.62 21.34 -8.59
C GLU A 220 4.69 22.31 -9.36
N LYS A 221 3.80 21.77 -10.21
CA LYS A 221 2.76 22.57 -10.90
C LYS A 221 1.89 23.34 -9.90
N ARG A 222 1.45 22.65 -8.84
CA ARG A 222 0.65 23.24 -7.80
C ARG A 222 1.39 24.30 -6.99
N ALA A 223 2.64 24.07 -6.63
CA ALA A 223 3.48 25.04 -5.94
C ALA A 223 3.64 26.31 -6.77
N ARG A 224 3.96 26.20 -8.06
CA ARG A 224 4.07 27.31 -9.00
C ARG A 224 2.78 28.15 -9.06
N PHE A 225 1.62 27.49 -9.09
CA PHE A 225 0.34 28.20 -9.09
C PHE A 225 0.06 28.89 -7.76
N ASN A 226 0.33 28.25 -6.64
CA ASN A 226 0.20 28.83 -5.32
C ASN A 226 1.06 30.09 -5.16
N ASP A 227 2.33 30.02 -5.56
CA ASP A 227 3.27 31.15 -5.51
C ASP A 227 2.77 32.32 -6.34
N PHE A 228 2.24 32.05 -7.54
CA PHE A 228 1.61 33.08 -8.36
C PHE A 228 0.41 33.70 -7.62
N VAL A 229 -0.51 32.91 -7.07
CA VAL A 229 -1.69 33.43 -6.38
C VAL A 229 -1.30 34.27 -5.16
N TYR A 230 -0.31 33.81 -4.39
CA TYR A 230 0.17 34.57 -3.22
C TYR A 230 0.91 35.88 -3.60
N GLY A 231 1.59 35.91 -4.72
CA GLY A 231 2.35 37.06 -5.20
C GLY A 231 1.54 38.08 -6.02
N TYR A 232 0.42 37.62 -6.62
CA TYR A 232 -0.30 38.47 -7.56
C TYR A 232 -1.16 39.54 -6.83
N ARG A 233 -0.79 40.81 -6.99
CA ARG A 233 -1.47 41.96 -6.41
C ARG A 233 -1.59 43.05 -7.47
N VAL A 234 -2.83 43.33 -7.91
CA VAL A 234 -3.15 44.36 -8.91
C VAL A 234 -4.37 45.12 -8.46
N ARG A 235 -4.44 46.44 -8.77
CA ARG A 235 -5.64 47.24 -8.52
C ARG A 235 -6.75 46.78 -9.48
N PRO A 236 -7.98 46.58 -8.99
CA PRO A 236 -9.11 46.24 -9.83
C PRO A 236 -9.39 47.36 -10.84
N GLN A 237 -9.76 46.99 -12.06
CA GLN A 237 -10.19 47.90 -13.12
C GLN A 237 -11.71 48.12 -13.11
N SER A 238 -12.47 47.18 -12.53
CA SER A 238 -13.90 47.29 -12.31
C SER A 238 -14.29 46.66 -10.96
N GLN A 239 -15.58 46.78 -10.60
CA GLN A 239 -16.13 46.20 -9.37
C GLN A 239 -17.19 45.10 -9.68
N GLU A 240 -17.22 44.61 -10.90
CA GLU A 240 -18.20 43.65 -11.41
C GLU A 240 -18.27 42.36 -10.54
N LEU A 241 -17.12 41.86 -10.09
CA LEU A 241 -17.00 40.66 -9.24
C LEU A 241 -16.77 40.99 -7.76
N ARG A 242 -17.11 42.21 -7.33
CA ARG A 242 -16.96 42.60 -5.93
C ARG A 242 -17.76 41.69 -5.01
N GLY A 243 -17.11 41.18 -3.95
CA GLY A 243 -17.71 40.24 -3.01
C GLY A 243 -17.63 38.77 -3.44
N LYS A 244 -17.31 38.49 -4.70
CA LYS A 244 -17.09 37.12 -5.17
C LYS A 244 -15.68 36.66 -4.83
N ARG A 245 -15.59 35.45 -4.30
CA ARG A 245 -14.32 34.75 -4.02
C ARG A 245 -14.36 33.40 -4.69
N PHE A 246 -13.57 33.25 -5.71
CA PHE A 246 -13.52 32.08 -6.57
C PHE A 246 -12.55 31.03 -6.09
N SER A 247 -12.83 29.77 -6.40
CA SER A 247 -11.91 28.68 -6.40
C SER A 247 -12.12 27.82 -7.65
N PHE A 248 -11.12 27.06 -8.08
CA PHE A 248 -11.19 26.26 -9.30
C PHE A 248 -11.16 24.76 -8.99
N SER A 249 -11.64 23.96 -9.94
CA SER A 249 -11.37 22.54 -9.99
C SER A 249 -9.87 22.29 -10.14
N ARG A 250 -9.41 21.11 -9.71
CA ARG A 250 -7.97 20.78 -9.77
C ARG A 250 -7.44 20.71 -11.19
N SER A 251 -8.23 20.23 -12.11
CA SER A 251 -7.90 20.17 -13.54
C SER A 251 -7.60 21.55 -14.15
N ILE A 252 -8.26 22.61 -13.67
CA ILE A 252 -7.96 23.99 -14.06
C ILE A 252 -6.68 24.50 -13.37
N GLU A 253 -6.52 24.26 -12.06
CA GLU A 253 -5.32 24.71 -11.31
C GLU A 253 -4.02 24.08 -11.83
N GLU A 254 -4.08 22.83 -12.34
CA GLU A 254 -2.94 22.10 -12.90
C GLU A 254 -2.47 22.65 -14.25
N GLU A 255 -3.34 23.37 -14.97
CA GLU A 255 -3.01 24.07 -16.20
C GLU A 255 -2.62 25.54 -15.91
N PHE A 256 -1.34 25.73 -15.59
CA PHE A 256 -0.84 27.00 -15.04
C PHE A 256 -1.20 28.24 -15.89
N ALA A 257 -1.06 28.15 -17.21
CA ALA A 257 -1.34 29.28 -18.11
C ALA A 257 -2.83 29.71 -18.05
N LEU A 258 -3.72 28.73 -18.12
CA LEU A 258 -5.17 28.92 -18.00
C LEU A 258 -5.53 29.47 -16.63
N ALA A 259 -5.13 28.78 -15.55
CA ALA A 259 -5.45 29.23 -14.19
C ALA A 259 -4.94 30.63 -13.88
N LYS A 260 -3.72 30.96 -14.35
CA LYS A 260 -3.13 32.28 -14.24
C LYS A 260 -3.98 33.34 -14.95
N ARG A 261 -4.43 33.07 -16.18
CA ARG A 261 -5.30 33.97 -16.97
C ARG A 261 -6.61 34.22 -16.24
N LEU A 262 -7.30 33.15 -15.80
CA LEU A 262 -8.58 33.27 -15.09
C LEU A 262 -8.46 34.05 -13.77
N VAL A 263 -7.41 33.81 -12.97
CA VAL A 263 -7.17 34.58 -11.74
C VAL A 263 -6.95 36.05 -12.04
N LYS A 264 -6.21 36.38 -13.11
CA LYS A 264 -6.01 37.78 -13.54
C LYS A 264 -7.35 38.44 -13.86
N GLU A 265 -8.23 37.77 -14.61
CA GLU A 265 -9.55 38.30 -14.97
C GLU A 265 -10.44 38.52 -13.73
N ILE A 266 -10.46 37.57 -12.80
CA ILE A 266 -11.16 37.69 -11.52
C ILE A 266 -10.69 38.94 -10.76
N VAL A 267 -9.38 39.10 -10.60
CA VAL A 267 -8.81 40.21 -9.82
C VAL A 267 -9.00 41.55 -10.51
N LYS A 268 -8.84 41.64 -11.85
CA LYS A 268 -9.11 42.87 -12.63
C LYS A 268 -10.56 43.37 -12.43
N ARG A 269 -11.53 42.45 -12.27
CA ARG A 269 -12.95 42.73 -12.05
C ARG A 269 -13.35 42.90 -10.58
N GLY A 270 -12.40 42.99 -9.66
CA GLY A 270 -12.66 43.22 -8.24
C GLY A 270 -13.01 41.96 -7.43
N GLY A 271 -12.96 40.78 -8.04
CA GLY A 271 -13.10 39.50 -7.35
C GLY A 271 -11.82 39.09 -6.63
N LYS A 272 -11.91 38.01 -5.88
CA LYS A 272 -10.78 37.39 -5.19
C LYS A 272 -10.67 35.90 -5.56
N TYR A 273 -9.47 35.40 -5.55
CA TYR A 273 -9.21 33.94 -5.69
C TYR A 273 -8.77 33.33 -4.36
N SER A 274 -9.24 32.11 -4.09
CA SER A 274 -8.89 31.33 -2.90
C SER A 274 -8.40 29.95 -3.28
N LEU A 275 -7.21 29.58 -2.81
CA LEU A 275 -6.69 28.21 -2.93
C LEU A 275 -7.47 27.20 -2.07
N LYS A 276 -8.13 27.67 -1.01
CA LYS A 276 -8.97 26.86 -0.12
C LYS A 276 -10.44 26.98 -0.54
N LEU A 277 -11.07 25.83 -0.80
CA LEU A 277 -12.48 25.79 -1.15
C LEU A 277 -13.38 26.38 -0.06
N SER A 278 -13.04 26.12 1.23
CA SER A 278 -13.81 26.63 2.37
C SER A 278 -13.87 28.16 2.47
N GLY A 279 -13.05 28.86 1.73
CA GLY A 279 -13.02 30.34 1.75
C GLY A 279 -13.66 30.99 0.52
N CYS A 280 -14.32 30.23 -0.35
CA CYS A 280 -14.92 30.72 -1.57
C CYS A 280 -16.46 30.70 -1.51
N ASN A 281 -17.10 31.57 -2.34
CA ASN A 281 -18.54 31.58 -2.59
C ASN A 281 -18.87 31.40 -4.09
N ALA A 282 -17.85 31.23 -4.93
CA ALA A 282 -17.99 30.93 -6.34
C ALA A 282 -16.98 29.87 -6.76
N PHE A 283 -17.36 28.94 -7.63
CA PHE A 283 -16.52 27.85 -8.08
C PHE A 283 -16.55 27.74 -9.60
N VAL A 284 -15.38 27.47 -10.20
CA VAL A 284 -15.27 27.21 -11.65
C VAL A 284 -14.77 25.79 -11.84
N GLU A 285 -15.52 25.01 -12.61
CA GLU A 285 -15.20 23.64 -12.93
C GLU A 285 -14.94 23.42 -14.42
N ARG A 286 -14.17 22.40 -14.75
CA ARG A 286 -14.08 21.88 -16.11
C ARG A 286 -15.21 20.88 -16.34
N GLU A 287 -15.83 20.88 -17.50
CA GLU A 287 -16.83 19.89 -17.87
C GLU A 287 -16.27 18.46 -17.74
N GLY A 288 -17.05 17.56 -17.13
CA GLY A 288 -16.63 16.17 -16.89
C GLY A 288 -15.66 15.96 -15.72
N ASP A 289 -15.36 16.98 -14.90
CA ASP A 289 -14.57 16.83 -13.67
C ASP A 289 -15.38 16.05 -12.62
N ASP A 290 -14.89 14.90 -12.18
CA ASP A 290 -15.48 14.03 -11.14
C ASP A 290 -14.67 14.06 -9.81
N SER A 291 -13.80 15.05 -9.66
CA SER A 291 -12.90 15.17 -8.52
C SER A 291 -13.63 15.35 -7.19
N VAL A 292 -13.00 14.86 -6.13
CA VAL A 292 -13.46 15.07 -4.73
C VAL A 292 -13.69 16.56 -4.43
N ARG A 293 -12.89 17.45 -5.04
CA ARG A 293 -13.02 18.90 -4.83
C ARG A 293 -14.30 19.45 -5.48
N ARG A 294 -14.67 18.95 -6.66
CA ARG A 294 -15.95 19.28 -7.30
C ARG A 294 -17.12 18.84 -6.43
N ASN A 295 -17.12 17.59 -6.00
CA ASN A 295 -18.17 17.03 -5.15
C ASN A 295 -18.32 17.82 -3.84
N ALA A 296 -17.20 18.24 -3.24
CA ALA A 296 -17.22 19.12 -2.08
C ALA A 296 -17.79 20.52 -2.37
N ALA A 297 -17.51 21.08 -3.57
CA ALA A 297 -18.09 22.38 -3.98
C ALA A 297 -19.62 22.29 -4.14
N TYR A 298 -20.12 21.21 -4.74
CA TYR A 298 -21.57 20.99 -4.88
C TYR A 298 -22.25 20.80 -3.51
N LYS A 299 -21.65 20.04 -2.60
CA LYS A 299 -22.14 19.94 -1.22
C LYS A 299 -22.20 21.30 -0.52
N MET A 300 -21.15 22.12 -0.70
CA MET A 300 -21.14 23.47 -0.13
C MET A 300 -22.18 24.39 -0.78
N ARG A 301 -22.52 24.18 -2.04
CA ARG A 301 -23.66 24.89 -2.70
C ARG A 301 -24.98 24.52 -2.05
N ASP A 302 -25.23 23.23 -1.85
CA ASP A 302 -26.45 22.72 -1.21
C ASP A 302 -26.57 23.22 0.24
N GLU A 303 -25.45 23.48 0.91
CA GLU A 303 -25.39 24.14 2.23
C GLU A 303 -25.47 25.67 2.16
N GLY A 304 -25.64 26.29 0.98
CA GLY A 304 -25.73 27.73 0.81
C GLY A 304 -24.42 28.53 0.96
N LYS A 305 -23.26 27.82 1.05
CA LYS A 305 -21.93 28.44 1.20
C LYS A 305 -21.32 28.86 -0.11
N ILE A 306 -21.59 28.15 -1.19
CA ILE A 306 -21.23 28.49 -2.56
C ILE A 306 -22.53 28.93 -3.27
N THR A 307 -22.54 30.12 -3.80
CA THR A 307 -23.72 30.70 -4.47
C THR A 307 -23.69 30.41 -5.97
N ASP A 308 -22.52 30.35 -6.56
CA ASP A 308 -22.35 30.28 -8.01
C ASP A 308 -21.35 29.16 -8.36
N ILE A 309 -21.75 28.28 -9.27
CA ILE A 309 -20.88 27.30 -9.91
C ILE A 309 -20.96 27.57 -11.42
N TYR A 310 -19.80 27.73 -12.04
CA TYR A 310 -19.66 27.96 -13.47
C TYR A 310 -18.88 26.81 -14.09
N THR A 311 -19.28 26.38 -15.25
CA THR A 311 -18.36 25.64 -16.11
C THR A 311 -17.27 26.59 -16.64
N LEU A 312 -16.12 26.06 -17.04
CA LEU A 312 -15.05 26.86 -17.62
C LEU A 312 -15.55 27.70 -18.82
N GLY A 313 -16.31 27.06 -19.71
CA GLY A 313 -16.86 27.75 -20.88
C GLY A 313 -17.87 28.86 -20.53
N GLU A 314 -18.70 28.70 -19.50
CA GLU A 314 -19.60 29.74 -19.00
C GLU A 314 -18.80 30.89 -18.40
N PHE A 315 -17.80 30.58 -17.57
CA PHE A 315 -16.96 31.62 -16.97
C PHE A 315 -16.20 32.43 -18.02
N GLU A 316 -15.64 31.77 -19.04
CA GLU A 316 -14.93 32.45 -20.14
C GLU A 316 -15.85 33.33 -20.96
N ARG A 317 -17.06 32.90 -21.28
CA ARG A 317 -18.04 33.71 -22.00
C ARG A 317 -18.46 34.96 -21.22
N LEU A 318 -18.57 34.85 -19.91
CA LEU A 318 -19.01 35.95 -19.05
C LEU A 318 -17.89 36.93 -18.71
N TYR A 319 -16.68 36.42 -18.49
CA TYR A 319 -15.63 37.20 -17.83
C TYR A 319 -14.26 37.18 -18.52
N ALA A 320 -14.01 36.27 -19.45
CA ALA A 320 -12.76 36.30 -20.18
C ALA A 320 -12.90 37.11 -21.48
N THR A 321 -12.24 38.24 -21.57
CA THR A 321 -12.04 38.92 -22.83
C THR A 321 -11.24 38.03 -23.75
N GLN A 322 -11.70 37.82 -25.00
CA GLN A 322 -10.84 37.26 -26.04
C GLN A 322 -9.66 38.22 -26.20
N GLU A 323 -8.47 37.84 -25.71
CA GLU A 323 -7.25 38.52 -26.14
C GLU A 323 -7.14 38.19 -27.64
N ASN A 324 -7.38 39.18 -28.49
CA ASN A 324 -6.93 39.15 -29.87
C ASN A 324 -5.39 39.04 -29.78
N ASP A 325 -4.83 37.94 -30.27
CA ASP A 325 -3.40 37.77 -30.47
C ASP A 325 -2.91 38.97 -31.35
N GLU A 326 -2.19 39.87 -30.72
CA GLU A 326 -1.26 40.77 -31.38
C GLU A 326 0.18 40.32 -31.15
#